data_0c760163ff4f503c75b2302577493cbb
#
_entry.id   0c760163ff4f503c75b2302577493cbb
#
_cell.length_a   1.000
_cell.length_b   1.000
_cell.length_c   1.000
_cell.angle_alpha   90.00
_cell.angle_beta   90.00
_cell.angle_gamma   90.00
#
_symmetry.space_group_name_H-M   'P 1'
#
loop_
_entity.id
_entity.type
_entity.pdbx_description
1 polymer ?
#
loop_
_entity_poly.entity_id
_entity_poly.type
_entity_poly.pdbx_seq_one_letter_code
_entity_poly.pdbx_strand_id
1 'polypeptide(L)'
;GGGAASGQPACLWACGLLPVDGPVWFPPAPPEHEGLMAGDRILLQPNATVYTDASAVRPREPFLRRAAAAIWVAHGHEANLAVPLPGPCQAVFRAELYALVRAVESLAGIFEIVTDCLGAARQAEKLRRGESVPHGCKHADLWGRFARGCRDPRIHLLAVRWVPAHRPEGAADISRADWL
;
A
#
# COMPACT_ATOMS: atom_id res chain seq x y z
N GLY A 1 47.70 1.85 20.44
CA GLY A 1 46.44 2.59 20.43
C GLY A 1 45.35 1.73 19.83
N GLY A 2 44.59 1.00 20.65
CA GLY A 2 43.46 0.20 20.21
C GLY A 2 42.23 1.08 20.20
N GLY A 3 41.71 1.33 19.00
CA GLY A 3 40.39 1.92 18.81
C GLY A 3 39.32 0.87 19.08
N ALA A 4 38.65 0.97 20.22
CA ALA A 4 37.47 0.19 20.51
C ALA A 4 36.35 0.62 19.56
N ALA A 5 35.98 -0.21 18.62
CA ALA A 5 34.74 -0.09 17.90
C ALA A 5 33.61 -0.22 18.90
N SER A 6 32.95 0.87 19.26
CA SER A 6 31.76 0.88 20.07
C SER A 6 30.61 0.27 19.27
N GLY A 7 30.50 -1.05 19.35
CA GLY A 7 29.33 -1.75 18.83
C GLY A 7 28.10 -1.26 19.59
N GLN A 8 27.24 -0.50 18.95
CA GLN A 8 25.96 -0.16 19.54
C GLN A 8 25.18 -1.46 19.78
N PRO A 9 24.62 -1.65 20.98
CA PRO A 9 23.93 -2.89 21.28
C PRO A 9 22.71 -3.05 20.37
N ALA A 10 22.59 -4.21 19.78
CA ALA A 10 21.49 -4.58 18.86
C ALA A 10 20.09 -4.33 19.45
N CYS A 11 19.97 -4.29 20.78
CA CYS A 11 18.72 -3.99 21.48
C CYS A 11 18.19 -2.55 21.25
N LEU A 12 19.05 -1.57 20.92
CA LEU A 12 18.59 -0.21 20.62
C LEU A 12 17.74 -0.16 19.35
N TRP A 13 18.04 -0.99 18.37
CA TRP A 13 17.25 -1.12 17.18
C TRP A 13 15.93 -1.87 17.43
N ALA A 14 15.97 -2.93 18.21
CA ALA A 14 14.79 -3.71 18.56
C ALA A 14 13.78 -2.92 19.42
N CYS A 15 14.28 -2.07 20.32
CA CYS A 15 13.42 -1.24 21.18
C CYS A 15 13.08 0.13 20.59
N GLY A 16 13.68 0.48 19.45
CA GLY A 16 13.46 1.78 18.80
C GLY A 16 13.97 2.99 19.61
N LEU A 17 14.85 2.76 20.55
CA LEU A 17 15.53 3.82 21.30
C LEU A 17 16.74 4.27 20.49
N LEU A 18 16.74 5.52 20.08
CA LEU A 18 17.88 6.16 19.41
C LEU A 18 18.64 7.01 20.44
N PRO A 19 19.98 7.03 20.41
CA PRO A 19 20.75 7.93 21.26
C PRO A 19 20.39 9.38 20.92
N VAL A 20 20.18 10.19 21.94
CA VAL A 20 19.74 11.59 21.79
C VAL A 20 20.81 12.46 21.16
N ASP A 21 22.09 12.05 21.24
CA ASP A 21 23.27 12.88 20.91
C ASP A 21 24.04 12.41 19.67
N GLY A 22 23.46 11.53 18.85
CA GLY A 22 24.08 11.07 17.60
C GLY A 22 23.31 11.49 16.36
N PRO A 23 23.92 11.51 15.17
CA PRO A 23 23.16 11.66 13.94
C PRO A 23 22.15 10.54 13.87
N VAL A 24 20.87 10.92 13.92
CA VAL A 24 19.75 9.97 13.84
C VAL A 24 19.78 9.37 12.45
N TRP A 25 20.37 8.20 12.35
CA TRP A 25 20.40 7.45 11.11
C TRP A 25 19.06 6.71 10.94
N PHE A 26 18.14 7.32 10.25
CA PHE A 26 16.98 6.60 9.76
C PHE A 26 17.38 5.84 8.50
N PRO A 27 17.07 4.55 8.39
CA PRO A 27 17.19 3.92 7.09
C PRO A 27 16.39 4.77 6.10
N PRO A 28 16.98 5.11 4.94
CA PRO A 28 16.26 5.87 3.94
C PRO A 28 14.92 5.18 3.67
N ALA A 29 13.88 5.97 3.44
CA ALA A 29 12.64 5.41 2.94
C ALA A 29 12.97 4.56 1.72
N PRO A 30 12.33 3.38 1.56
CA PRO A 30 12.58 2.55 0.39
C PRO A 30 12.49 3.41 -0.86
N PRO A 31 13.40 3.26 -1.83
CA PRO A 31 13.29 3.98 -3.09
C PRO A 31 11.91 3.72 -3.68
N GLU A 32 11.34 4.71 -4.37
CA GLU A 32 10.20 4.42 -5.21
C GLU A 32 10.66 3.36 -6.20
N HIS A 33 10.25 2.11 -5.96
CA HIS A 33 10.40 1.12 -7.00
C HIS A 33 9.54 1.60 -8.15
N GLU A 34 10.19 1.95 -9.23
CA GLU A 34 9.52 2.03 -10.53
C GLU A 34 8.66 0.80 -10.61
N GLY A 35 7.36 1.01 -10.81
CA GLY A 35 6.35 -0.05 -10.72
C GLY A 35 6.80 -1.31 -11.43
N LEU A 36 6.26 -2.46 -11.07
CA LEU A 36 6.52 -3.70 -11.78
C LEU A 36 6.72 -3.39 -13.26
N MET A 37 7.90 -3.76 -13.76
CA MET A 37 8.29 -3.55 -15.15
C MET A 37 7.08 -3.86 -16.02
N ALA A 38 6.77 -3.03 -16.98
CA ALA A 38 5.53 -3.03 -17.78
C ALA A 38 5.24 -4.34 -18.57
N GLY A 39 5.79 -5.47 -18.15
CA GLY A 39 5.71 -6.79 -18.75
C GLY A 39 4.79 -7.78 -18.06
N ASP A 40 4.84 -7.86 -16.74
CA ASP A 40 4.37 -9.06 -16.04
C ASP A 40 3.21 -8.77 -15.08
N ARG A 41 2.06 -8.40 -15.64
CA ARG A 41 0.82 -8.36 -14.86
C ARG A 41 0.28 -9.75 -14.64
N ILE A 42 -0.14 -10.03 -13.42
CA ILE A 42 -0.77 -11.30 -13.07
C ILE A 42 -2.21 -11.27 -13.57
N LEU A 43 -2.56 -12.22 -14.43
CA LEU A 43 -3.91 -12.35 -14.95
C LEU A 43 -4.81 -13.04 -13.92
N LEU A 44 -5.82 -12.33 -13.47
CA LEU A 44 -6.81 -12.84 -12.53
C LEU A 44 -7.93 -13.63 -13.25
N GLN A 45 -8.53 -14.56 -12.52
CA GLN A 45 -9.78 -15.18 -12.95
C GLN A 45 -10.87 -14.11 -13.11
N PRO A 46 -11.80 -14.26 -14.07
CA PRO A 46 -12.88 -13.31 -14.26
C PRO A 46 -13.70 -13.10 -12.98
N ASN A 47 -14.03 -11.85 -12.70
CA ASN A 47 -14.79 -11.41 -11.53
C ASN A 47 -14.10 -11.70 -10.18
N ALA A 48 -12.78 -11.77 -10.17
CA ALA A 48 -12.03 -11.90 -8.92
C ALA A 48 -12.29 -10.69 -8.01
N THR A 49 -12.28 -10.92 -6.70
CA THR A 49 -12.29 -9.86 -5.69
C THR A 49 -10.87 -9.68 -5.17
N VAL A 50 -10.38 -8.45 -5.23
CA VAL A 50 -9.05 -8.05 -4.77
C VAL A 50 -9.22 -7.18 -3.53
N TYR A 51 -8.69 -7.63 -2.42
CA TYR A 51 -8.70 -6.86 -1.17
C TYR A 51 -7.43 -6.03 -1.07
N THR A 52 -7.58 -4.79 -0.63
CA THR A 52 -6.45 -3.89 -0.38
C THR A 52 -6.53 -3.34 1.02
N ASP A 53 -5.37 -3.24 1.66
CA ASP A 53 -5.24 -2.76 3.02
C ASP A 53 -3.89 -2.05 3.20
N ALA A 54 -3.77 -1.29 4.29
CA ALA A 54 -2.52 -0.67 4.68
C ALA A 54 -2.32 -0.68 6.20
N SER A 55 -1.09 -0.79 6.59
CA SER A 55 -0.70 -0.70 7.99
C SER A 55 0.40 0.33 8.20
N ALA A 56 0.55 0.80 9.44
CA ALA A 56 1.69 1.62 9.82
C ALA A 56 2.18 1.29 11.22
N VAL A 57 3.50 1.16 11.34
CA VAL A 57 4.19 1.07 12.62
C VAL A 57 4.44 2.48 13.12
N ARG A 58 4.26 2.70 14.43
CA ARG A 58 4.47 4.00 15.10
C ARG A 58 3.72 5.16 14.44
N PRO A 59 2.41 5.05 14.28
CA PRO A 59 1.61 6.04 13.54
C PRO A 59 1.61 7.43 14.20
N ARG A 60 1.92 7.53 15.49
CA ARG A 60 1.94 8.79 16.26
C ARG A 60 3.23 9.60 16.06
N GLU A 61 4.31 8.96 15.60
CA GLU A 61 5.64 9.57 15.47
C GLU A 61 6.01 9.69 13.98
N PRO A 62 5.74 10.83 13.32
CA PRO A 62 5.89 10.97 11.88
C PRO A 62 7.27 10.57 11.35
N PHE A 63 8.35 10.90 12.09
CA PHE A 63 9.72 10.60 11.68
C PHE A 63 10.07 9.10 11.75
N LEU A 64 9.45 8.38 12.67
CA LEU A 64 9.68 6.94 12.88
C LEU A 64 8.65 6.08 12.14
N ARG A 65 7.59 6.70 11.63
CA ARG A 65 6.53 6.00 10.96
C ARG A 65 7.05 5.25 9.73
N ARG A 66 6.60 4.01 9.60
CA ARG A 66 6.75 3.22 8.40
C ARG A 66 5.39 2.63 8.07
N ALA A 67 4.98 2.78 6.83
CA ALA A 67 3.73 2.26 6.34
C ALA A 67 3.98 1.22 5.25
N ALA A 68 3.06 0.29 5.11
CA ALA A 68 3.07 -0.73 4.09
C ALA A 68 1.69 -0.86 3.47
N ALA A 69 1.66 -1.31 2.24
CA ALA A 69 0.46 -1.60 1.47
C ALA A 69 0.38 -3.09 1.20
N ALA A 70 -0.82 -3.64 1.22
CA ALA A 70 -1.07 -5.04 0.93
C ALA A 70 -2.15 -5.22 -0.14
N ILE A 71 -1.99 -6.27 -0.94
CA ILE A 71 -2.99 -6.79 -1.87
C ILE A 71 -3.20 -8.25 -1.51
N TRP A 72 -4.45 -8.66 -1.41
CA TRP A 72 -4.80 -10.05 -1.18
C TRP A 72 -5.92 -10.49 -2.14
N VAL A 73 -5.79 -11.66 -2.74
CA VAL A 73 -6.78 -12.25 -3.65
C VAL A 73 -7.33 -13.53 -3.04
N ALA A 74 -6.47 -14.47 -2.68
CA ALA A 74 -6.84 -15.74 -2.06
C ALA A 74 -5.63 -16.34 -1.33
N HIS A 75 -5.86 -17.32 -0.49
CA HIS A 75 -4.77 -18.03 0.19
C HIS A 75 -3.79 -18.64 -0.82
N GLY A 76 -2.49 -18.31 -0.69
CA GLY A 76 -1.43 -18.80 -1.57
C GLY A 76 -1.47 -18.27 -3.01
N HIS A 77 -2.30 -17.26 -3.31
CA HIS A 77 -2.36 -16.70 -4.65
C HIS A 77 -1.10 -15.88 -4.96
N GLU A 78 -0.54 -16.05 -6.16
CA GLU A 78 0.69 -15.37 -6.59
C GLU A 78 0.58 -13.82 -6.63
N ALA A 79 -0.63 -13.31 -6.76
CA ALA A 79 -0.91 -11.87 -6.75
C ALA A 79 -0.92 -11.26 -5.35
N ASN A 80 -0.87 -12.07 -4.28
CA ASN A 80 -0.77 -11.54 -2.92
C ASN A 80 0.55 -10.80 -2.75
N LEU A 81 0.46 -9.58 -2.25
CA LEU A 81 1.60 -8.68 -2.18
C LEU A 81 1.56 -7.87 -0.89
N ALA A 82 2.68 -7.80 -0.20
CA ALA A 82 2.90 -6.84 0.88
C ALA A 82 4.19 -6.07 0.58
N VAL A 83 4.08 -4.74 0.48
CA VAL A 83 5.21 -3.88 0.11
C VAL A 83 5.30 -2.66 1.00
N PRO A 84 6.49 -2.24 1.39
CA PRO A 84 6.67 -0.98 2.10
C PRO A 84 6.24 0.20 1.22
N LEU A 85 5.63 1.21 1.87
CA LEU A 85 5.30 2.45 1.18
C LEU A 85 6.60 3.19 0.80
N PRO A 86 6.84 3.51 -0.47
CA PRO A 86 8.03 4.23 -0.88
C PRO A 86 7.94 5.72 -0.53
N GLY A 87 9.12 6.34 -0.44
CA GLY A 87 9.26 7.78 -0.24
C GLY A 87 9.07 8.26 1.20
N PRO A 88 9.24 9.55 1.45
CA PRO A 88 9.27 10.12 2.80
C PRO A 88 7.89 10.26 3.46
N CYS A 89 6.82 10.30 2.67
CA CYS A 89 5.46 10.47 3.17
C CYS A 89 4.86 9.12 3.61
N GLN A 90 5.08 8.74 4.85
CA GLN A 90 4.69 7.46 5.45
C GLN A 90 3.30 7.52 6.12
N ALA A 91 2.34 8.21 5.51
CA ALA A 91 0.97 8.29 6.04
C ALA A 91 0.16 7.03 5.69
N VAL A 92 -0.66 6.54 6.64
CA VAL A 92 -1.53 5.37 6.42
C VAL A 92 -2.40 5.58 5.19
N PHE A 93 -3.10 6.70 5.11
CA PHE A 93 -3.95 7.01 3.95
C PHE A 93 -3.19 6.94 2.60
N ARG A 94 -1.91 7.37 2.57
CA ARG A 94 -1.08 7.24 1.37
C ARG A 94 -0.77 5.78 1.05
N ALA A 95 -0.60 4.93 2.07
CA ALA A 95 -0.39 3.50 1.87
C ALA A 95 -1.66 2.81 1.35
N GLU A 96 -2.86 3.20 1.82
CA GLU A 96 -4.13 2.75 1.25
C GLU A 96 -4.22 3.07 -0.25
N LEU A 97 -3.90 4.30 -0.62
CA LEU A 97 -3.86 4.68 -2.03
C LEU A 97 -2.82 3.90 -2.82
N TYR A 98 -1.67 3.66 -2.20
CA TYR A 98 -0.60 2.89 -2.84
C TYR A 98 -1.01 1.44 -3.09
N ALA A 99 -1.77 0.83 -2.18
CA ALA A 99 -2.35 -0.50 -2.38
C ALA A 99 -3.29 -0.53 -3.60
N LEU A 100 -4.19 0.46 -3.74
CA LEU A 100 -5.05 0.60 -4.92
C LEU A 100 -4.25 0.77 -6.22
N VAL A 101 -3.21 1.61 -6.19
CA VAL A 101 -2.31 1.82 -7.34
C VAL A 101 -1.61 0.52 -7.71
N ARG A 102 -1.07 -0.20 -6.73
CA ARG A 102 -0.39 -1.48 -6.98
C ARG A 102 -1.34 -2.51 -7.57
N ALA A 103 -2.60 -2.57 -7.12
CA ALA A 103 -3.59 -3.47 -7.70
C ALA A 103 -3.79 -3.20 -9.21
N VAL A 104 -4.00 -1.95 -9.62
CA VAL A 104 -4.20 -1.62 -11.04
C VAL A 104 -2.90 -1.62 -11.86
N GLU A 105 -1.72 -1.63 -11.24
CA GLU A 105 -0.44 -1.72 -11.95
C GLU A 105 0.07 -3.16 -12.08
N SER A 106 -0.25 -4.05 -11.14
CA SER A 106 0.27 -5.41 -11.10
C SER A 106 -0.71 -6.48 -11.57
N LEU A 107 -1.99 -6.17 -11.69
CA LEU A 107 -3.02 -7.13 -12.06
C LEU A 107 -3.58 -6.85 -13.45
N ALA A 108 -4.15 -7.87 -14.07
CA ALA A 108 -4.88 -7.81 -15.34
C ALA A 108 -6.15 -8.65 -15.26
N GLY A 109 -7.09 -8.41 -16.16
CA GLY A 109 -8.36 -9.14 -16.25
C GLY A 109 -9.54 -8.35 -15.72
N ILE A 110 -10.62 -9.06 -15.40
CA ILE A 110 -11.89 -8.51 -14.92
C ILE A 110 -11.98 -8.73 -13.42
N PHE A 111 -11.95 -7.67 -12.62
CA PHE A 111 -11.95 -7.78 -11.16
C PHE A 111 -12.59 -6.55 -10.49
N GLU A 112 -12.91 -6.68 -9.22
CA GLU A 112 -13.27 -5.58 -8.33
C GLU A 112 -12.23 -5.40 -7.24
N ILE A 113 -12.13 -4.20 -6.68
CA ILE A 113 -11.30 -3.90 -5.53
C ILE A 113 -12.18 -3.63 -4.31
N VAL A 114 -11.80 -4.18 -3.17
CA VAL A 114 -12.44 -3.97 -1.88
C VAL A 114 -11.41 -3.39 -0.91
N THR A 115 -11.76 -2.30 -0.24
CA THR A 115 -10.91 -1.63 0.76
C THR A 115 -11.75 -1.16 1.94
N ASP A 116 -11.17 -1.07 3.10
CA ASP A 116 -11.82 -0.51 4.30
C ASP A 116 -11.61 1.02 4.44
N CYS A 117 -10.80 1.62 3.57
CA CYS A 117 -10.60 3.06 3.52
C CYS A 117 -11.70 3.76 2.72
N LEU A 118 -12.77 4.24 3.39
CA LEU A 118 -13.90 4.89 2.75
C LEU A 118 -13.50 6.07 1.83
N GLY A 119 -12.55 6.90 2.29
CA GLY A 119 -12.07 8.05 1.52
C GLY A 119 -11.39 7.62 0.22
N ALA A 120 -10.59 6.56 0.28
CA ALA A 120 -9.91 5.99 -0.86
C ALA A 120 -10.91 5.36 -1.84
N ALA A 121 -11.83 4.53 -1.34
CA ALA A 121 -12.86 3.89 -2.16
C ALA A 121 -13.70 4.90 -2.96
N ARG A 122 -14.19 5.94 -2.28
CA ARG A 122 -15.04 6.97 -2.92
C ARG A 122 -14.33 7.70 -4.06
N GLN A 123 -13.08 8.10 -3.84
CA GLN A 123 -12.33 8.82 -4.87
C GLN A 123 -11.89 7.88 -6.00
N ALA A 124 -11.47 6.66 -5.68
CA ALA A 124 -11.10 5.66 -6.67
C ALA A 124 -12.27 5.30 -7.58
N GLU A 125 -13.48 5.15 -7.02
CA GLU A 125 -14.69 4.85 -7.80
C GLU A 125 -15.04 5.97 -8.79
N LYS A 126 -14.85 7.25 -8.41
CA LYS A 126 -15.01 8.39 -9.32
C LYS A 126 -14.01 8.33 -10.48
N LEU A 127 -12.73 8.09 -10.17
CA LEU A 127 -11.68 7.99 -11.19
C LEU A 127 -11.90 6.80 -12.13
N ARG A 128 -12.36 5.65 -11.59
CA ARG A 128 -12.74 4.49 -12.40
C ARG A 128 -13.84 4.83 -13.41
N ARG A 129 -14.81 5.65 -13.02
CA ARG A 129 -15.90 6.14 -13.89
C ARG A 129 -15.45 7.20 -14.90
N GLY A 130 -14.18 7.58 -14.91
CA GLY A 130 -13.61 8.52 -15.87
C GLY A 130 -13.57 9.97 -15.38
N GLU A 131 -13.91 10.26 -14.11
CA GLU A 131 -13.70 11.58 -13.55
C GLU A 131 -12.21 11.94 -13.54
N SER A 132 -11.88 13.21 -13.63
CA SER A 132 -10.51 13.71 -13.55
C SER A 132 -10.04 13.78 -12.11
N VAL A 133 -8.72 13.64 -11.92
CA VAL A 133 -8.09 13.90 -10.62
C VAL A 133 -8.32 15.38 -10.25
N PRO A 134 -8.89 15.68 -9.09
CA PRO A 134 -9.14 17.07 -8.69
C PRO A 134 -7.83 17.87 -8.63
N HIS A 135 -7.84 19.10 -9.12
CA HIS A 135 -6.70 19.98 -9.05
C HIS A 135 -6.29 20.25 -7.60
N GLY A 136 -5.00 20.16 -7.29
CA GLY A 136 -4.47 20.41 -5.94
C GLY A 136 -4.84 19.37 -4.89
N CYS A 137 -5.41 18.21 -5.26
CA CYS A 137 -5.74 17.19 -4.28
C CYS A 137 -4.48 16.57 -3.66
N LYS A 138 -4.59 16.22 -2.39
CA LYS A 138 -3.53 15.52 -1.68
C LYS A 138 -3.25 14.16 -2.35
N HIS A 139 -1.98 13.81 -2.52
CA HIS A 139 -1.52 12.59 -3.19
C HIS A 139 -1.95 12.48 -4.67
N ALA A 140 -1.98 13.62 -5.39
CA ALA A 140 -2.31 13.67 -6.81
C ALA A 140 -1.44 12.76 -7.68
N ASP A 141 -0.19 12.52 -7.27
CA ASP A 141 0.74 11.58 -7.87
C ASP A 141 0.16 10.15 -7.93
N LEU A 142 -0.31 9.64 -6.79
CA LEU A 142 -0.92 8.31 -6.71
C LEU A 142 -2.28 8.25 -7.41
N TRP A 143 -3.10 9.27 -7.26
CA TRP A 143 -4.38 9.34 -7.96
C TRP A 143 -4.21 9.34 -9.49
N GLY A 144 -3.21 10.06 -9.99
CA GLY A 144 -2.86 10.05 -11.40
C GLY A 144 -2.41 8.68 -11.90
N ARG A 145 -1.62 7.95 -11.09
CA ARG A 145 -1.21 6.57 -11.38
C ARG A 145 -2.42 5.63 -11.41
N PHE A 146 -3.29 5.69 -10.40
CA PHE A 146 -4.51 4.89 -10.35
C PHE A 146 -5.41 5.13 -11.58
N ALA A 147 -5.67 6.41 -11.91
CA ALA A 147 -6.48 6.76 -13.07
C ALA A 147 -5.88 6.28 -14.39
N ARG A 148 -4.56 6.28 -14.53
CA ARG A 148 -3.89 5.68 -15.70
C ARG A 148 -4.05 4.16 -15.73
N GLY A 149 -3.89 3.50 -14.57
CA GLY A 149 -4.10 2.06 -14.46
C GLY A 149 -5.51 1.64 -14.87
N CYS A 150 -6.54 2.38 -14.45
CA CYS A 150 -7.92 2.11 -14.84
C CYS A 150 -8.19 2.24 -16.35
N ARG A 151 -7.33 2.96 -17.09
CA ARG A 151 -7.44 3.12 -18.56
C ARG A 151 -6.62 2.09 -19.34
N ASP A 152 -5.88 1.24 -18.65
CA ASP A 152 -5.12 0.18 -19.32
C ASP A 152 -6.08 -0.85 -19.94
N PRO A 153 -5.96 -1.16 -21.22
CA PRO A 153 -6.88 -2.08 -21.90
C PRO A 153 -6.84 -3.51 -21.35
N ARG A 154 -5.80 -3.87 -20.60
CA ARG A 154 -5.68 -5.18 -19.93
C ARG A 154 -6.52 -5.29 -18.67
N ILE A 155 -7.13 -4.18 -18.20
CA ILE A 155 -7.91 -4.11 -16.98
C ILE A 155 -9.37 -3.77 -17.30
N HIS A 156 -10.27 -4.54 -16.73
CA HIS A 156 -11.66 -4.18 -16.61
C HIS A 156 -12.05 -4.14 -15.14
N LEU A 157 -11.80 -2.98 -14.49
CA LEU A 157 -12.13 -2.77 -13.10
C LEU A 157 -13.63 -2.55 -12.92
N LEU A 158 -14.32 -3.53 -12.35
CA LEU A 158 -15.78 -3.51 -12.19
C LEU A 158 -16.25 -2.47 -11.19
N ALA A 159 -15.60 -2.42 -10.04
CA ALA A 159 -15.96 -1.52 -8.94
C ALA A 159 -14.78 -1.32 -7.98
N VAL A 160 -14.82 -0.22 -7.23
CA VAL A 160 -14.04 -0.07 -6.00
C VAL A 160 -15.03 0.08 -4.85
N ARG A 161 -15.13 -0.96 -4.01
CA ARG A 161 -16.10 -1.04 -2.92
C ARG A 161 -15.45 -0.79 -1.57
N TRP A 162 -16.17 -0.08 -0.73
CA TRP A 162 -15.81 0.06 0.67
C TRP A 162 -16.52 -0.98 1.51
N VAL A 163 -15.81 -1.51 2.50
CA VAL A 163 -16.37 -2.34 3.57
C VAL A 163 -15.82 -1.89 4.91
N PRO A 164 -16.57 -2.00 6.00
CA PRO A 164 -16.06 -1.67 7.33
C PRO A 164 -14.87 -2.55 7.71
N ALA A 165 -13.83 -1.95 8.33
CA ALA A 165 -12.75 -2.69 8.98
C ALA A 165 -13.29 -3.56 10.13
N HIS A 166 -12.54 -4.62 10.47
CA HIS A 166 -12.79 -5.45 11.66
C HIS A 166 -14.23 -6.02 11.76
N ARG A 167 -14.65 -6.75 10.75
CA ARG A 167 -15.89 -7.53 10.86
C ARG A 167 -15.68 -8.75 11.76
N PRO A 168 -16.68 -9.13 12.59
CA PRO A 168 -16.61 -10.36 13.39
C PRO A 168 -16.40 -11.59 12.50
N GLU A 169 -15.72 -12.60 13.04
CA GLU A 169 -15.46 -13.87 12.35
C GLU A 169 -16.73 -14.41 11.68
N GLY A 170 -16.67 -14.66 10.38
CA GLY A 170 -17.79 -15.10 9.56
C GLY A 170 -18.31 -14.09 8.54
N ALA A 171 -17.91 -12.84 8.59
CA ALA A 171 -18.18 -11.84 7.56
C ALA A 171 -16.94 -11.67 6.67
N ALA A 172 -17.09 -12.01 5.41
CA ALA A 172 -16.10 -11.98 4.31
C ALA A 172 -14.72 -11.32 4.56
N ASP A 173 -13.76 -12.09 4.41
CA ASP A 173 -12.32 -12.10 4.01
C ASP A 173 -11.41 -10.85 4.12
N ILE A 174 -11.83 -9.67 4.57
CA ILE A 174 -10.93 -8.51 4.71
C ILE A 174 -9.96 -8.64 5.89
N SER A 175 -10.38 -9.32 6.95
CA SER A 175 -9.48 -9.60 8.09
C SER A 175 -8.25 -10.45 7.72
N ARG A 176 -8.21 -10.98 6.49
CA ARG A 176 -7.07 -11.77 6.00
C ARG A 176 -5.97 -10.94 5.33
N ALA A 177 -6.26 -9.72 4.87
CA ALA A 177 -5.22 -8.80 4.39
C ALA A 177 -4.34 -8.28 5.54
N ASP A 178 -4.86 -8.26 6.76
CA ASP A 178 -4.13 -7.88 7.98
C ASP A 178 -3.00 -8.87 8.37
N TRP A 179 -2.88 -10.02 7.70
CA TRP A 179 -1.93 -11.10 8.06
C TRP A 179 -0.74 -11.24 7.10
N LEU A 180 -0.61 -10.37 6.10
CA LEU A 180 0.55 -10.32 5.20
C LEU A 180 1.52 -9.20 5.62
#